data_f37d44904e619c2e112299189602909f
#
_entry.id   f37d44904e619c2e112299189602909f
#
_cell.length_a   1.000
_cell.length_b   1.000
_cell.length_c   1.000
_cell.angle_alpha   90.00
_cell.angle_beta   90.00
_cell.angle_gamma   90.00
#
_symmetry.space_group_name_H-M   'P 1'
#
loop_
_entity.id
_entity.type
_entity.pdbx_description
1 polymer ?
#
loop_
_entity_poly.entity_id
_entity_poly.type
_entity_poly.pdbx_seq_one_letter_code
_entity_poly.pdbx_strand_id
1 'polypeptide(L)'
;VDGAKLLQLFGDVATELLIRNDGDEGLFRAYDSIEFLSPVYAGDYIEVTGEIVSRGRTSRKMVFTATKVIQARPDISDSAAEVLDEPVVVCRASGTCVVPLDKQRQKDE
;
A
#
# COMPACT_ATOMS: atom_id res chain seq x y z
N VAL A 1 -4.81 5.01 14.37
CA VAL A 1 -4.52 5.32 12.96
C VAL A 1 -5.78 5.09 12.15
N ASP A 2 -6.20 6.08 11.40
CA ASP A 2 -7.42 5.93 10.61
C ASP A 2 -7.14 5.28 9.25
N GLY A 3 -8.21 4.78 8.63
CA GLY A 3 -8.11 4.10 7.34
C GLY A 3 -7.66 5.01 6.21
N ALA A 4 -7.95 6.31 6.30
CA ALA A 4 -7.52 7.27 5.27
C ALA A 4 -6.00 7.35 5.19
N LYS A 5 -5.33 7.23 6.32
CA LYS A 5 -3.86 7.22 6.36
C LYS A 5 -3.30 6.01 5.63
N LEU A 6 -3.90 4.83 5.82
CA LEU A 6 -3.48 3.63 5.12
C LEU A 6 -3.67 3.77 3.61
N LEU A 7 -4.80 4.35 3.19
CA LEU A 7 -5.06 4.56 1.77
C LEU A 7 -4.07 5.54 1.15
N GLN A 8 -3.65 6.56 1.91
CA GLN A 8 -2.63 7.48 1.46
C GLN A 8 -1.29 6.76 1.25
N LEU A 9 -0.92 5.88 2.16
CA LEU A 9 0.29 5.09 2.03
C LEU A 9 0.23 4.16 0.81
N PHE A 10 -0.93 3.56 0.55
CA PHE A 10 -1.12 2.75 -0.65
C PHE A 10 -0.93 3.60 -1.92
N GLY A 11 -1.43 4.84 -1.92
CA GLY A 11 -1.23 5.77 -3.02
C GLY A 11 0.25 6.06 -3.27
N ASP A 12 1.02 6.24 -2.21
CA ASP A 12 2.46 6.48 -2.32
C ASP A 12 3.17 5.26 -2.90
N VAL A 13 2.81 4.06 -2.47
CA VAL A 13 3.37 2.82 -3.02
C VAL A 13 2.99 2.68 -4.49
N ALA A 14 1.75 3.00 -4.86
CA ALA A 14 1.30 2.94 -6.24
C ALA A 14 2.12 3.87 -7.14
N THR A 15 2.36 5.09 -6.68
CA THR A 15 3.17 6.06 -7.42
C THR A 15 4.58 5.53 -7.66
N GLU A 16 5.20 4.96 -6.63
CA GLU A 16 6.53 4.37 -6.77
C GLU A 16 6.54 3.24 -7.78
N LEU A 17 5.55 2.34 -7.73
CA LEU A 17 5.44 1.23 -8.67
C LEU A 17 5.29 1.72 -10.10
N LEU A 18 4.49 2.78 -10.33
CA LEU A 18 4.31 3.35 -11.66
C LEU A 18 5.60 3.94 -12.19
N ILE A 19 6.33 4.68 -11.35
CA ILE A 19 7.59 5.27 -11.76
C ILE A 19 8.60 4.17 -12.12
N ARG A 20 8.66 3.11 -11.34
CA ARG A 20 9.57 1.99 -11.61
C ARG A 20 9.18 1.23 -12.88
N ASN A 21 7.89 1.07 -13.13
CA ASN A 21 7.40 0.30 -14.29
C ASN A 21 7.39 1.12 -15.58
N ASP A 22 6.91 2.36 -15.53
CA ASP A 22 6.64 3.17 -16.72
C ASP A 22 7.50 4.43 -16.83
N GLY A 23 8.23 4.78 -15.79
CA GLY A 23 9.01 6.02 -15.79
C GLY A 23 8.15 7.27 -15.62
N ASP A 24 6.91 7.12 -15.17
CA ASP A 24 5.96 8.21 -14.98
C ASP A 24 5.08 7.91 -13.79
N GLU A 25 4.71 8.93 -13.04
CA GLU A 25 3.89 8.73 -11.83
C GLU A 25 2.44 8.34 -12.14
N GLY A 26 1.97 8.60 -13.34
CA GLY A 26 0.61 8.26 -13.74
C GLY A 26 -0.46 8.85 -12.84
N LEU A 27 -1.64 8.21 -12.86
CA LEU A 27 -2.77 8.58 -12.02
C LEU A 27 -3.35 7.35 -11.35
N PHE A 28 -3.61 7.45 -10.04
CA PHE A 28 -4.39 6.45 -9.34
C PHE A 28 -5.87 6.72 -9.64
N ARG A 29 -6.48 5.85 -10.43
CA ARG A 29 -7.83 6.08 -10.91
C ARG A 29 -8.91 5.73 -9.90
N ALA A 30 -8.83 4.54 -9.31
CA ALA A 30 -9.85 4.07 -8.39
C ALA A 30 -9.37 2.85 -7.62
N TYR A 31 -9.89 2.70 -6.40
CA TYR A 31 -9.81 1.44 -5.68
C TYR A 31 -10.94 0.53 -6.16
N ASP A 32 -10.62 -0.74 -6.42
CA ASP A 32 -11.59 -1.74 -6.80
C ASP A 32 -12.19 -2.40 -5.55
N SER A 33 -11.35 -2.61 -4.53
CA SER A 33 -11.79 -3.17 -3.26
C SER A 33 -10.89 -2.66 -2.13
N ILE A 34 -11.47 -2.56 -0.94
CA ILE A 34 -10.75 -2.19 0.27
C ILE A 34 -11.35 -3.02 1.40
N GLU A 35 -10.47 -3.74 2.12
CA GLU A 35 -10.89 -4.53 3.28
C GLU A 35 -10.08 -4.13 4.49
N PHE A 36 -10.75 -3.68 5.55
CA PHE A 36 -10.12 -3.41 6.84
C PHE A 36 -10.33 -4.65 7.71
N LEU A 37 -9.24 -5.34 8.02
CA LEU A 37 -9.31 -6.67 8.63
C LEU A 37 -9.02 -6.66 10.13
N SER A 38 -8.25 -5.69 10.61
CA SER A 38 -7.89 -5.59 12.02
C SER A 38 -7.64 -4.14 12.38
N PRO A 39 -7.90 -3.74 13.63
CA PRO A 39 -7.65 -2.36 14.04
C PRO A 39 -6.17 -2.07 14.16
N VAL A 40 -5.81 -0.79 13.95
CA VAL A 40 -4.47 -0.27 14.12
C VAL A 40 -4.53 0.86 15.14
N TYR A 41 -3.66 0.79 16.13
CA TYR A 41 -3.61 1.77 17.21
C TYR A 41 -2.35 2.62 17.14
N ALA A 42 -2.39 3.76 17.81
CA ALA A 42 -1.20 4.61 17.90
C ALA A 42 -0.06 3.82 18.53
N GLY A 43 1.13 3.93 17.94
CA GLY A 43 2.29 3.18 18.39
C GLY A 43 2.50 1.84 17.69
N ASP A 44 1.53 1.39 16.90
CA ASP A 44 1.70 0.20 16.07
C ASP A 44 2.55 0.56 14.84
N TYR A 45 3.37 -0.39 14.40
CA TYR A 45 4.19 -0.23 13.20
C TYR A 45 3.64 -1.09 12.08
N ILE A 46 3.43 -0.45 10.95
CA ILE A 46 2.78 -1.06 9.79
C ILE A 46 3.77 -1.11 8.63
N GLU A 47 3.88 -2.28 8.01
CA GLU A 47 4.62 -2.45 6.77
C GLU A 47 3.62 -2.45 5.62
N VAL A 48 3.85 -1.59 4.63
CA VAL A 48 2.96 -1.49 3.47
C VAL A 48 3.69 -2.00 2.25
N THR A 49 3.06 -2.92 1.54
CA THR A 49 3.59 -3.49 0.31
C THR A 49 2.58 -3.38 -0.80
N GLY A 50 3.06 -3.40 -2.04
CA GLY A 50 2.20 -3.40 -3.21
C GLY A 50 2.88 -4.07 -4.38
N GLU A 51 2.05 -4.54 -5.32
CA GLU A 51 2.58 -5.11 -6.56
C GLU A 51 1.60 -4.89 -7.71
N ILE A 52 2.16 -4.83 -8.92
CA ILE A 52 1.36 -4.76 -10.14
C ILE A 52 1.01 -6.19 -10.52
N VAL A 53 -0.29 -6.50 -10.59
CA VAL A 53 -0.75 -7.86 -10.89
C VAL A 53 -1.27 -8.01 -12.31
N SER A 54 -1.57 -6.91 -12.99
CA SER A 54 -2.08 -6.95 -14.35
C SER A 54 -1.78 -5.63 -15.06
N ARG A 55 -1.47 -5.72 -16.33
CA ARG A 55 -1.18 -4.56 -17.16
C ARG A 55 -2.05 -4.58 -18.40
N GLY A 56 -2.82 -3.50 -18.60
CA GLY A 56 -3.49 -3.24 -19.86
C GLY A 56 -2.67 -2.26 -20.68
N ARG A 57 -3.28 -1.71 -21.71
CA ARG A 57 -2.60 -0.76 -22.59
C ARG A 57 -2.19 0.51 -21.85
N THR A 58 -3.07 1.05 -21.02
CA THR A 58 -2.80 2.22 -20.18
C THR A 58 -3.02 1.93 -18.71
N SER A 59 -3.70 0.83 -18.36
CA SER A 59 -4.05 0.51 -16.98
C SER A 59 -3.00 -0.38 -16.33
N ARG A 60 -2.86 -0.17 -15.01
CA ARG A 60 -2.01 -1.00 -14.15
C ARG A 60 -2.84 -1.38 -12.95
N LYS A 61 -3.17 -2.66 -12.86
CA LYS A 61 -3.93 -3.16 -11.70
C LYS A 61 -2.96 -3.55 -10.61
N MET A 62 -3.22 -3.08 -9.41
CA MET A 62 -2.32 -3.28 -8.27
C MET A 62 -3.07 -3.87 -7.08
N VAL A 63 -2.34 -4.60 -6.25
CA VAL A 63 -2.84 -5.04 -4.95
C VAL A 63 -1.90 -4.51 -3.88
N PHE A 64 -2.46 -4.14 -2.74
CA PHE A 64 -1.74 -3.56 -1.62
C PHE A 64 -2.07 -4.32 -0.35
N THR A 65 -1.09 -4.43 0.53
CA THR A 65 -1.26 -5.07 1.83
C THR A 65 -0.58 -4.23 2.90
N ALA A 66 -1.30 -3.97 3.98
CA ALA A 66 -0.73 -3.34 5.17
C ALA A 66 -0.70 -4.39 6.28
N THR A 67 0.46 -4.58 6.87
CA THR A 67 0.69 -5.64 7.86
C THR A 67 1.28 -5.03 9.12
N LYS A 68 0.66 -5.33 10.26
CA LYS A 68 1.18 -4.91 11.56
C LYS A 68 2.32 -5.84 11.94
N VAL A 69 3.49 -5.29 12.15
CA VAL A 69 4.70 -6.06 12.51
C VAL A 69 5.14 -5.80 13.94
N ILE A 70 4.80 -4.63 14.49
CA ILE A 70 5.07 -4.28 15.88
C ILE A 70 3.79 -3.72 16.47
N GLN A 71 3.44 -4.18 17.66
CA GLN A 71 2.22 -3.78 18.35
C GLN A 71 2.56 -2.99 19.60
N ALA A 72 1.88 -1.85 19.79
CA ALA A 72 2.00 -1.07 21.01
C ALA A 72 1.46 -1.86 22.21
N ARG A 73 2.12 -1.73 23.36
CA ARG A 73 1.74 -2.38 24.60
C ARG A 73 1.53 -1.33 25.69
N PRO A 74 0.47 -0.51 25.58
CA PRO A 74 0.19 0.52 26.59
C PRO A 74 -0.16 -0.07 27.96
N ASP A 75 -0.54 -1.34 28.02
CA ASP A 75 -0.77 -2.06 29.28
C ASP A 75 0.53 -2.23 30.09
N ILE A 76 1.69 -2.19 29.43
CA ILE A 76 3.00 -2.31 30.09
C ILE A 76 3.51 -0.93 30.44
N SER A 77 3.55 0.00 29.46
CA SER A 77 3.95 1.39 29.67
C SER A 77 3.60 2.19 28.42
N ASP A 78 3.65 3.54 28.51
CA ASP A 78 3.29 4.42 27.41
C ASP A 78 4.15 4.20 26.16
N SER A 79 5.38 3.76 26.33
CA SER A 79 6.32 3.58 25.22
C SER A 79 6.62 2.12 24.90
N ALA A 80 5.96 1.17 25.57
CA ALA A 80 6.22 -0.25 25.33
C ALA A 80 5.62 -0.71 24.01
N ALA A 81 6.35 -1.58 23.32
CA ALA A 81 5.91 -2.21 22.10
C ALA A 81 6.58 -3.57 21.97
N GLU A 82 6.01 -4.47 21.18
CA GLU A 82 6.59 -5.77 20.95
C GLU A 82 6.54 -6.13 19.46
N VAL A 83 7.59 -6.80 19.01
CA VAL A 83 7.63 -7.37 17.67
C VAL A 83 6.73 -8.60 17.65
N LEU A 84 5.80 -8.67 16.70
CA LEU A 84 4.90 -9.79 16.58
C LEU A 84 5.61 -10.98 15.95
N ASP A 85 5.47 -12.17 16.55
CA ASP A 85 6.00 -13.41 15.96
C ASP A 85 5.31 -13.70 14.64
N GLU A 86 4.00 -13.46 14.60
CA GLU A 86 3.20 -13.59 13.38
C GLU A 86 2.58 -12.25 13.04
N PRO A 87 3.11 -11.56 12.01
CA PRO A 87 2.53 -10.30 11.57
C PRO A 87 1.06 -10.46 11.19
N VAL A 88 0.29 -9.41 11.45
CA VAL A 88 -1.17 -9.41 11.24
C VAL A 88 -1.52 -8.49 10.09
N VAL A 89 -2.18 -9.02 9.06
CA VAL A 89 -2.69 -8.20 7.96
C VAL A 89 -3.83 -7.35 8.48
N VAL A 90 -3.69 -6.04 8.40
CA VAL A 90 -4.69 -5.10 8.91
C VAL A 90 -5.56 -4.51 7.81
N CYS A 91 -5.06 -4.47 6.58
CA CYS A 91 -5.80 -3.92 5.46
C CYS A 91 -5.30 -4.52 4.15
N ARG A 92 -6.22 -4.82 3.25
CA ARG A 92 -5.91 -5.18 1.86
C ARG A 92 -6.73 -4.30 0.94
N ALA A 93 -6.14 -3.95 -0.18
CA ALA A 93 -6.84 -3.17 -1.19
C ALA A 93 -6.38 -3.59 -2.58
N SER A 94 -7.22 -3.37 -3.56
CA SER A 94 -6.83 -3.43 -4.96
C SER A 94 -7.27 -2.15 -5.64
N GLY A 95 -6.52 -1.72 -6.63
CA GLY A 95 -6.82 -0.50 -7.33
C GLY A 95 -6.29 -0.50 -8.74
N THR A 96 -6.74 0.47 -9.53
CA THR A 96 -6.34 0.62 -10.92
C THR A 96 -5.72 1.99 -11.09
N CYS A 97 -4.51 1.99 -11.65
CA CYS A 97 -3.80 3.20 -12.03
C CYS A 97 -3.74 3.30 -13.54
N VAL A 98 -3.55 4.51 -14.06
CA VAL A 98 -3.52 4.75 -15.50
C VAL A 98 -2.27 5.57 -15.84
N VAL A 99 -1.54 5.12 -16.86
CA VAL A 99 -0.44 5.88 -17.44
C VAL A 99 -0.78 6.09 -18.92
N PRO A 100 -1.10 7.32 -19.34
CA PRO A 100 -1.40 7.60 -20.76
C PRO A 100 -0.27 7.15 -21.67
N LEU A 101 -0.61 6.71 -22.88
CA LEU A 101 0.37 6.16 -23.81
C LEU A 101 1.53 7.12 -24.10
N ASP A 102 1.24 8.40 -24.23
CA ASP A 102 2.25 9.42 -24.51
C ASP A 102 3.19 9.68 -23.33
N LYS A 103 2.83 9.20 -22.14
CA LYS A 103 3.65 9.38 -20.94
C LYS A 103 4.40 8.11 -20.53
N GLN A 104 4.11 7.00 -21.15
CA GLN A 104 4.80 5.75 -20.86
C GLN A 104 6.22 5.81 -21.43
N ARG A 105 7.17 5.45 -20.58
CA ARG A 105 8.57 5.32 -20.98
C ARG A 105 9.01 3.91 -20.63
N GLN A 106 9.39 3.17 -21.67
CA GLN A 106 9.93 1.85 -21.44
C GLN A 106 11.29 1.99 -20.77
N LYS A 107 11.50 1.20 -19.75
CA LYS A 107 12.82 1.11 -19.16
C LYS A 107 13.57 0.01 -19.88
N ASP A 108 14.77 0.32 -20.32
CA ASP A 108 15.66 -0.68 -20.87
C ASP A 108 16.13 -1.59 -19.75
N GLU A 109 16.03 -2.86 -19.96
CA GLU A 109 16.42 -3.87 -18.99
C GLU A 109 17.95 -4.03 -18.93
#